data_fb22ee87f78e1f5161f9062495bd3077
#
_entry.id   fb22ee87f78e1f5161f9062495bd3077
#
_cell.length_a   1.000
_cell.length_b   1.000
_cell.length_c   1.000
_cell.angle_alpha   90.00
_cell.angle_beta   90.00
_cell.angle_gamma   90.00
#
_symmetry.space_group_name_H-M   'P 1'
#
loop_
_entity.id
_entity.type
_entity.pdbx_description
1 polymer ?
#
loop_
_entity_poly.entity_id
_entity_poly.type
_entity_poly.pdbx_seq_one_letter_code
_entity_poly.pdbx_strand_id
1 'polypeptide(L)'
;DFLAEMEKSAFFFDGALVVSGSRNPAWGVTEAFTLIELPDAGAPGKWSRKYENRLDSARIEAARYERITKGLQDAESHALRNRYTLDIYEQTGRLLNYPVRLLMALENYDKANGEDERAASLRQIKKVCSYFKEMRAELESVYSQTRFMSNPEGYIADQNHHHHLSALSNNSDWIFLYEMPMVEKVERWLKEQKDN
;
A
#
# COMPACT_ATOMS: atom_id res chain seq x y z
N ASP A 1 -20.62 -7.90 5.18
CA ASP A 1 -20.01 -6.89 6.05
C ASP A 1 -18.66 -6.48 5.50
N PHE A 2 -18.52 -5.22 5.07
CA PHE A 2 -17.29 -4.72 4.45
C PHE A 2 -16.10 -4.69 5.44
N LEU A 3 -16.34 -4.54 6.74
CA LEU A 3 -15.29 -4.56 7.75
C LEU A 3 -14.60 -5.92 7.83
N ALA A 4 -15.36 -7.01 7.77
CA ALA A 4 -14.78 -8.36 7.73
C ALA A 4 -13.97 -8.62 6.45
N GLU A 5 -14.35 -8.00 5.33
CA GLU A 5 -13.54 -8.07 4.10
C GLU A 5 -12.26 -7.24 4.23
N MET A 6 -12.30 -6.06 4.87
CA MET A 6 -11.11 -5.24 5.15
C MET A 6 -10.13 -5.96 6.07
N GLU A 7 -10.61 -6.62 7.13
CA GLU A 7 -9.79 -7.42 8.03
C GLU A 7 -9.01 -8.51 7.26
N LYS A 8 -9.68 -9.24 6.37
CA LYS A 8 -9.03 -10.24 5.52
C LYS A 8 -7.98 -9.62 4.59
N SER A 9 -8.28 -8.46 3.99
CA SER A 9 -7.32 -7.76 3.13
C SER A 9 -6.08 -7.28 3.88
N ALA A 10 -6.19 -6.98 5.18
CA ALA A 10 -5.06 -6.57 6.00
C ALA A 10 -3.97 -7.65 6.08
N PHE A 11 -4.33 -8.93 6.10
CA PHE A 11 -3.36 -10.04 6.07
C PHE A 11 -2.56 -10.10 4.77
N PHE A 12 -3.22 -9.86 3.63
CA PHE A 12 -2.51 -9.77 2.35
C PHE A 12 -1.62 -8.53 2.30
N PHE A 13 -2.16 -7.37 2.71
CA PHE A 13 -1.44 -6.10 2.73
C PHE A 13 -0.13 -6.19 3.51
N ASP A 14 -0.13 -6.89 4.64
CA ASP A 14 1.05 -7.01 5.51
C ASP A 14 2.26 -7.57 4.77
N GLY A 15 2.09 -8.59 3.94
CA GLY A 15 3.16 -9.26 3.23
C GLY A 15 3.26 -8.97 1.73
N ALA A 16 2.35 -8.16 1.16
CA ALA A 16 2.20 -8.05 -0.29
C ALA A 16 3.43 -7.53 -1.03
N LEU A 17 4.19 -6.61 -0.45
CA LEU A 17 5.33 -5.92 -1.08
C LEU A 17 6.70 -6.38 -0.57
N VAL A 18 6.74 -7.33 0.36
CA VAL A 18 7.97 -7.74 1.03
C VAL A 18 8.25 -9.23 0.82
N VAL A 19 9.52 -9.57 0.67
CA VAL A 19 9.99 -10.96 0.58
C VAL A 19 10.43 -11.45 1.96
N SER A 20 11.03 -10.58 2.76
CA SER A 20 11.44 -10.85 4.14
C SER A 20 11.37 -9.57 4.98
N GLY A 21 11.19 -9.73 6.27
CA GLY A 21 11.02 -8.65 7.24
C GLY A 21 9.63 -8.67 7.89
N SER A 22 9.44 -7.85 8.90
CA SER A 22 8.19 -7.74 9.65
C SER A 22 7.79 -6.30 9.89
N ARG A 23 6.48 -6.02 9.83
CA ARG A 23 5.93 -4.72 10.26
C ARG A 23 5.94 -4.57 11.79
N ASN A 24 6.00 -5.70 12.49
CA ASN A 24 6.04 -5.76 13.94
C ASN A 24 7.41 -6.26 14.38
N PRO A 25 8.48 -5.45 14.28
CA PRO A 25 9.79 -5.86 14.74
C PRO A 25 9.75 -6.16 16.23
N ALA A 26 10.56 -7.12 16.65
CA ALA A 26 10.78 -7.38 18.07
C ALA A 26 11.28 -6.10 18.76
N TRP A 27 10.95 -5.95 20.04
CA TRP A 27 11.25 -4.77 20.84
C TRP A 27 12.68 -4.23 20.63
N GLY A 28 12.75 -2.98 20.18
CA GLY A 28 14.02 -2.25 20.03
C GLY A 28 14.89 -2.63 18.84
N VAL A 29 14.40 -3.47 17.92
CA VAL A 29 15.14 -3.88 16.73
C VAL A 29 14.42 -3.37 15.48
N THR A 30 15.09 -2.53 14.70
CA THR A 30 14.67 -2.24 13.34
C THR A 30 15.08 -3.44 12.47
N GLU A 31 14.16 -4.32 12.16
CA GLU A 31 14.45 -5.43 11.26
C GLU A 31 14.67 -4.89 9.84
N ALA A 32 15.77 -5.35 9.21
CA ALA A 32 15.95 -5.13 7.79
C ALA A 32 14.87 -5.89 7.02
N PHE A 33 14.31 -5.26 6.01
CA PHE A 33 13.34 -5.88 5.14
C PHE A 33 13.82 -5.90 3.68
N THR A 34 13.31 -6.85 2.91
CA THR A 34 13.58 -6.95 1.49
C THR A 34 12.28 -6.82 0.70
N LEU A 35 12.19 -5.80 -0.12
CA LEU A 35 11.05 -5.60 -1.02
C LEU A 35 11.10 -6.58 -2.20
N ILE A 36 9.92 -6.87 -2.79
CA ILE A 36 9.84 -7.61 -4.05
C ILE A 36 10.73 -6.97 -5.12
N GLU A 37 11.25 -7.80 -6.01
CA GLU A 37 11.99 -7.31 -7.19
C GLU A 37 11.04 -6.64 -8.18
N LEU A 38 11.60 -5.88 -9.11
CA LEU A 38 10.88 -5.32 -10.24
C LEU A 38 11.13 -6.16 -11.51
N PRO A 39 10.20 -6.19 -12.47
CA PRO A 39 10.36 -6.93 -13.70
C PRO A 39 11.55 -6.46 -14.53
N ASP A 40 12.19 -7.40 -15.22
CA ASP A 40 13.26 -7.14 -16.18
C ASP A 40 12.72 -7.25 -17.59
N ALA A 41 12.89 -6.18 -18.38
CA ALA A 41 12.48 -6.13 -19.79
C ALA A 41 13.14 -7.22 -20.66
N GLY A 42 14.36 -7.64 -20.28
CA GLY A 42 15.11 -8.69 -20.97
C GLY A 42 14.66 -10.12 -20.66
N ALA A 43 13.75 -10.30 -19.69
CA ALA A 43 13.30 -11.63 -19.26
C ALA A 43 11.78 -11.72 -19.08
N PRO A 44 10.98 -11.54 -20.16
CA PRO A 44 9.52 -11.52 -20.09
C PRO A 44 8.91 -12.74 -19.42
N GLY A 45 7.92 -12.54 -18.56
CA GLY A 45 7.21 -13.58 -17.83
C GLY A 45 7.99 -14.24 -16.70
N LYS A 46 9.27 -13.91 -16.50
CA LYS A 46 10.10 -14.48 -15.42
C LYS A 46 9.64 -13.98 -14.05
N TRP A 47 9.37 -12.70 -13.94
CA TRP A 47 8.91 -12.07 -12.72
C TRP A 47 7.52 -12.60 -12.32
N SER A 48 6.59 -12.68 -13.25
CA SER A 48 5.25 -13.21 -13.01
C SER A 48 5.27 -14.66 -12.52
N ARG A 49 6.12 -15.51 -13.09
CA ARG A 49 6.30 -16.89 -12.62
C ARG A 49 6.88 -16.92 -11.20
N LYS A 50 7.86 -16.06 -10.89
CA LYS A 50 8.47 -15.98 -9.56
C LYS A 50 7.45 -15.61 -8.48
N TYR A 51 6.50 -14.74 -8.79
CA TYR A 51 5.52 -14.20 -7.86
C TYR A 51 4.09 -14.73 -8.11
N GLU A 52 3.92 -15.87 -8.80
CA GLU A 52 2.64 -16.41 -9.21
C GLU A 52 1.62 -16.50 -8.05
N ASN A 53 1.97 -17.14 -6.95
CA ASN A 53 1.09 -17.28 -5.78
C ASN A 53 0.66 -15.92 -5.22
N ARG A 54 1.55 -14.93 -5.27
CA ARG A 54 1.27 -13.57 -4.80
C ARG A 54 0.30 -12.85 -5.75
N LEU A 55 0.46 -13.06 -7.03
CA LEU A 55 -0.42 -12.51 -8.07
C LEU A 55 -1.81 -13.15 -8.00
N ASP A 56 -1.91 -14.43 -7.74
CA ASP A 56 -3.20 -15.11 -7.54
C ASP A 56 -3.91 -14.56 -6.30
N SER A 57 -3.19 -14.37 -5.22
CA SER A 57 -3.73 -13.70 -4.03
C SER A 57 -4.16 -12.26 -4.35
N ALA A 58 -3.38 -11.50 -5.12
CA ALA A 58 -3.75 -10.15 -5.52
C ALA A 58 -5.05 -10.09 -6.35
N ARG A 59 -5.31 -11.09 -7.20
CA ARG A 59 -6.59 -11.18 -7.95
C ARG A 59 -7.79 -11.42 -7.01
N ILE A 60 -7.61 -12.28 -6.00
CA ILE A 60 -8.64 -12.49 -4.97
C ILE A 60 -8.91 -11.20 -4.20
N GLU A 61 -7.84 -10.47 -3.85
CA GLU A 61 -7.96 -9.19 -3.15
C GLU A 61 -8.59 -8.09 -4.01
N ALA A 62 -8.34 -8.07 -5.32
CA ALA A 62 -9.02 -7.15 -6.23
C ALA A 62 -10.55 -7.32 -6.17
N ALA A 63 -11.02 -8.56 -6.26
CA ALA A 63 -12.45 -8.87 -6.13
C ALA A 63 -12.99 -8.55 -4.71
N ARG A 64 -12.16 -8.70 -3.67
CA ARG A 64 -12.52 -8.31 -2.31
C ARG A 64 -12.67 -6.81 -2.18
N TYR A 65 -11.78 -6.03 -2.78
CA TYR A 65 -11.86 -4.57 -2.77
C TYR A 65 -13.14 -4.05 -3.42
N GLU A 66 -13.64 -4.68 -4.47
CA GLU A 66 -14.94 -4.34 -5.06
C GLU A 66 -16.09 -4.52 -4.05
N ARG A 67 -16.06 -5.59 -3.25
CA ARG A 67 -17.06 -5.82 -2.20
C ARG A 67 -16.94 -4.80 -1.06
N ILE A 68 -15.70 -4.44 -0.67
CA ILE A 68 -15.45 -3.38 0.32
C ILE A 68 -16.03 -2.07 -0.17
N THR A 69 -15.72 -1.65 -1.39
CA THR A 69 -16.21 -0.39 -1.98
C THR A 69 -17.73 -0.35 -2.04
N LYS A 70 -18.35 -1.44 -2.49
CA LYS A 70 -19.82 -1.54 -2.54
C LYS A 70 -20.44 -1.45 -1.14
N GLY A 71 -19.86 -2.13 -0.16
CA GLY A 71 -20.34 -2.10 1.23
C GLY A 71 -20.17 -0.74 1.89
N LEU A 72 -19.10 -0.01 1.57
CA LEU A 72 -18.90 1.38 2.01
C LEU A 72 -19.94 2.31 1.39
N GLN A 73 -20.14 2.25 0.09
CA GLN A 73 -21.15 3.06 -0.61
C GLN A 73 -22.56 2.83 -0.05
N ASP A 74 -22.90 1.58 0.26
CA ASP A 74 -24.18 1.25 0.91
C ASP A 74 -24.25 1.87 2.31
N ALA A 75 -23.21 1.74 3.13
CA ALA A 75 -23.14 2.34 4.45
C ALA A 75 -23.24 3.86 4.41
N GLU A 76 -22.55 4.52 3.47
CA GLU A 76 -22.60 5.98 3.28
C GLU A 76 -24.01 6.48 2.91
N SER A 77 -24.72 5.73 2.07
CA SER A 77 -26.06 6.09 1.64
C SER A 77 -27.08 6.07 2.78
N HIS A 78 -26.83 5.30 3.83
CA HIS A 78 -27.69 5.16 5.00
C HIS A 78 -27.19 5.90 6.25
N ALA A 79 -25.97 6.42 6.23
CA ALA A 79 -25.35 7.05 7.38
C ALA A 79 -25.94 8.45 7.66
N LEU A 80 -26.61 8.58 8.79
CA LEU A 80 -27.10 9.86 9.29
C LEU A 80 -26.09 10.58 10.19
N ARG A 81 -25.13 9.86 10.75
CA ARG A 81 -24.10 10.35 11.68
C ARG A 81 -22.77 9.62 11.45
N ASN A 82 -21.70 10.17 12.00
CA ASN A 82 -20.36 9.56 11.99
C ASN A 82 -19.81 9.30 10.58
N ARG A 83 -20.14 10.12 9.60
CA ARG A 83 -19.62 10.02 8.22
C ARG A 83 -18.10 10.00 8.18
N TYR A 84 -17.46 10.80 9.04
CA TYR A 84 -16.01 10.79 9.23
C TYR A 84 -15.43 9.38 9.40
N THR A 85 -16.12 8.49 10.11
CA THR A 85 -15.64 7.10 10.29
C THR A 85 -15.67 6.34 8.95
N LEU A 86 -16.66 6.59 8.10
CA LEU A 86 -16.74 5.99 6.76
C LEU A 86 -15.64 6.55 5.85
N ASP A 87 -15.35 7.85 5.92
CA ASP A 87 -14.25 8.47 5.19
C ASP A 87 -12.90 7.81 5.55
N ILE A 88 -12.66 7.51 6.84
CA ILE A 88 -11.48 6.77 7.29
C ILE A 88 -11.45 5.35 6.69
N TYR A 89 -12.57 4.65 6.69
CA TYR A 89 -12.63 3.30 6.12
C TYR A 89 -12.45 3.31 4.60
N GLU A 90 -12.95 4.32 3.91
CA GLU A 90 -12.71 4.49 2.47
C GLU A 90 -11.21 4.62 2.20
N GLN A 91 -10.52 5.54 2.88
CA GLN A 91 -9.09 5.73 2.69
C GLN A 91 -8.28 4.49 3.11
N THR A 92 -8.69 3.79 4.17
CA THR A 92 -8.07 2.53 4.58
C THR A 92 -8.27 1.45 3.51
N GLY A 93 -9.45 1.34 2.92
CA GLY A 93 -9.72 0.43 1.81
C GLY A 93 -8.82 0.72 0.59
N ARG A 94 -8.65 2.00 0.26
CA ARG A 94 -7.73 2.45 -0.80
C ARG A 94 -6.27 2.09 -0.50
N LEU A 95 -5.84 2.21 0.75
CA LEU A 95 -4.51 1.79 1.21
C LEU A 95 -4.32 0.29 1.02
N LEU A 96 -5.27 -0.52 1.47
CA LEU A 96 -5.24 -1.98 1.33
C LEU A 96 -5.18 -2.43 -0.14
N ASN A 97 -5.78 -1.67 -1.04
CA ASN A 97 -5.80 -1.96 -2.47
C ASN A 97 -4.52 -1.51 -3.22
N TYR A 98 -3.69 -0.66 -2.63
CA TYR A 98 -2.48 -0.17 -3.31
C TYR A 98 -1.54 -1.29 -3.78
N PRO A 99 -1.11 -2.24 -2.92
CA PRO A 99 -0.22 -3.32 -3.36
C PRO A 99 -0.86 -4.22 -4.41
N VAL A 100 -2.17 -4.43 -4.37
CA VAL A 100 -2.91 -5.18 -5.40
C VAL A 100 -2.75 -4.51 -6.76
N ARG A 101 -3.01 -3.21 -6.83
CA ARG A 101 -2.87 -2.42 -8.07
C ARG A 101 -1.44 -2.43 -8.60
N LEU A 102 -0.46 -2.31 -7.70
CA LEU A 102 0.95 -2.33 -8.07
C LEU A 102 1.36 -3.69 -8.65
N LEU A 103 1.03 -4.78 -7.97
CA LEU A 103 1.37 -6.13 -8.41
C LEU A 103 0.77 -6.45 -9.78
N MET A 104 -0.51 -6.11 -9.99
CA MET A 104 -1.17 -6.33 -11.29
C MET A 104 -0.56 -5.46 -12.40
N ALA A 105 -0.17 -4.23 -12.11
CA ALA A 105 0.47 -3.35 -13.08
C ALA A 105 1.90 -3.84 -13.46
N LEU A 106 2.65 -4.37 -12.49
CA LEU A 106 3.96 -4.99 -12.72
C LEU A 106 3.83 -6.30 -13.53
N GLU A 107 2.79 -7.10 -13.28
CA GLU A 107 2.50 -8.29 -14.07
C GLU A 107 2.21 -7.94 -15.54
N ASN A 108 1.40 -6.91 -15.77
CA ASN A 108 1.10 -6.45 -17.11
C ASN A 108 2.36 -6.00 -17.86
N TYR A 109 3.29 -5.34 -17.17
CA TYR A 109 4.58 -4.98 -17.76
C TYR A 109 5.44 -6.21 -18.07
N ASP A 110 5.54 -7.16 -17.15
CA ASP A 110 6.34 -8.38 -17.31
C ASP A 110 5.85 -9.27 -18.46
N LYS A 111 4.54 -9.25 -18.73
CA LYS A 111 3.88 -10.02 -19.79
C LYS A 111 3.67 -9.26 -21.08
N ALA A 112 4.07 -7.99 -21.17
CA ALA A 112 3.82 -7.15 -22.33
C ALA A 112 4.53 -7.69 -23.58
N ASN A 113 3.75 -7.83 -24.67
CA ASN A 113 4.23 -8.26 -25.97
C ASN A 113 4.45 -7.04 -26.88
N GLY A 114 5.67 -6.51 -26.87
CA GLY A 114 6.04 -5.36 -27.69
C GLY A 114 6.07 -4.03 -26.93
N GLU A 115 6.55 -3.00 -27.66
CA GLU A 115 6.85 -1.69 -27.07
C GLU A 115 5.60 -0.93 -26.64
N ASP A 116 4.51 -1.00 -27.41
CA ASP A 116 3.28 -0.27 -27.11
C ASP A 116 2.62 -0.74 -25.81
N GLU A 117 2.52 -2.07 -25.62
CA GLU A 117 1.97 -2.65 -24.40
C GLU A 117 2.86 -2.36 -23.20
N ARG A 118 4.18 -2.42 -23.41
CA ARG A 118 5.15 -2.07 -22.37
C ARG A 118 5.04 -0.62 -21.96
N ALA A 119 4.97 0.30 -22.92
CA ALA A 119 4.78 1.72 -22.67
C ALA A 119 3.44 2.01 -21.94
N ALA A 120 2.36 1.32 -22.31
CA ALA A 120 1.07 1.43 -21.63
C ALA A 120 1.18 0.96 -20.17
N SER A 121 1.86 -0.16 -19.92
CA SER A 121 2.09 -0.69 -18.58
C SER A 121 2.94 0.24 -17.71
N LEU A 122 3.99 0.86 -18.26
CA LEU A 122 4.79 1.87 -17.56
C LEU A 122 3.95 3.09 -17.15
N ARG A 123 3.06 3.55 -18.05
CA ARG A 123 2.11 4.62 -17.69
C ARG A 123 1.18 4.22 -16.56
N GLN A 124 0.71 2.98 -16.58
CA GLN A 124 -0.15 2.45 -15.50
C GLN A 124 0.59 2.35 -14.17
N ILE A 125 1.82 1.84 -14.16
CA ILE A 125 2.66 1.77 -12.94
C ILE A 125 2.88 3.18 -12.36
N LYS A 126 3.18 4.17 -13.22
CA LYS A 126 3.30 5.56 -12.78
C LYS A 126 2.01 6.08 -12.14
N LYS A 127 0.84 5.78 -12.71
CA LYS A 127 -0.46 6.14 -12.12
C LYS A 127 -0.67 5.50 -10.75
N VAL A 128 -0.20 4.26 -10.55
CA VAL A 128 -0.30 3.59 -9.24
C VAL A 128 0.57 4.28 -8.19
N CYS A 129 1.77 4.75 -8.56
CA CYS A 129 2.59 5.56 -7.63
C CYS A 129 1.91 6.89 -7.27
N SER A 130 1.32 7.59 -8.25
CA SER A 130 0.55 8.83 -7.98
C SER A 130 -0.65 8.54 -7.09
N TYR A 131 -1.40 7.47 -7.39
CA TYR A 131 -2.54 7.05 -6.57
C TYR A 131 -2.16 6.84 -5.10
N PHE A 132 -1.01 6.21 -4.82
CA PHE A 132 -0.56 6.05 -3.43
C PHE A 132 -0.30 7.39 -2.75
N LYS A 133 0.38 8.31 -3.42
CA LYS A 133 0.69 9.63 -2.86
C LYS A 133 -0.57 10.46 -2.57
N GLU A 134 -1.52 10.43 -3.50
CA GLU A 134 -2.82 11.10 -3.35
C GLU A 134 -3.62 10.48 -2.19
N MET A 135 -3.76 9.17 -2.18
CA MET A 135 -4.46 8.43 -1.13
C MET A 135 -3.84 8.69 0.25
N ARG A 136 -2.51 8.70 0.34
CA ARG A 136 -1.81 9.02 1.58
C ARG A 136 -2.16 10.42 2.07
N ALA A 137 -2.09 11.42 1.20
CA ALA A 137 -2.41 12.80 1.55
C ALA A 137 -3.88 12.95 2.02
N GLU A 138 -4.81 12.26 1.36
CA GLU A 138 -6.22 12.25 1.75
C GLU A 138 -6.43 11.54 3.09
N LEU A 139 -5.80 10.38 3.31
CA LEU A 139 -5.86 9.66 4.59
C LEU A 139 -5.32 10.52 5.75
N GLU A 140 -4.16 11.15 5.55
CA GLU A 140 -3.57 12.07 6.53
C GLU A 140 -4.51 13.26 6.81
N SER A 141 -5.12 13.83 5.77
CA SER A 141 -6.06 14.94 5.90
C SER A 141 -7.31 14.56 6.69
N VAL A 142 -7.93 13.43 6.39
CA VAL A 142 -9.12 12.96 7.11
C VAL A 142 -8.76 12.63 8.56
N TYR A 143 -7.67 11.90 8.79
CA TYR A 143 -7.25 11.49 10.13
C TYR A 143 -6.89 12.68 11.03
N SER A 144 -6.23 13.70 10.49
CA SER A 144 -5.83 14.90 11.23
C SER A 144 -6.98 15.74 11.73
N GLN A 145 -8.21 15.53 11.25
CA GLN A 145 -9.40 16.26 11.73
C GLN A 145 -9.72 15.95 13.21
N THR A 146 -9.33 14.79 13.69
CA THR A 146 -9.64 14.35 15.06
C THR A 146 -8.44 13.82 15.84
N ARG A 147 -7.28 13.64 15.19
CA ARG A 147 -6.08 13.03 15.79
C ARG A 147 -4.82 13.75 15.34
N PHE A 148 -3.80 13.70 16.15
CA PHE A 148 -2.47 14.19 15.79
C PHE A 148 -1.77 13.17 14.88
N MET A 149 -1.14 13.68 13.82
CA MET A 149 -0.34 12.88 12.88
C MET A 149 1.09 12.63 13.39
N SER A 150 1.53 13.44 14.32
CA SER A 150 2.82 13.33 15.00
C SER A 150 2.68 13.76 16.44
N ASN A 151 3.59 13.31 17.29
CA ASN A 151 3.62 13.77 18.66
C ASN A 151 3.93 15.28 18.69
N PRO A 152 3.18 16.11 19.42
CA PRO A 152 3.48 17.52 19.60
C PRO A 152 4.88 17.71 20.20
N GLU A 153 5.49 18.87 19.94
CA GLU A 153 6.73 19.24 20.60
C GLU A 153 6.55 19.23 22.13
N GLY A 154 7.47 18.57 22.82
CA GLY A 154 7.38 18.38 24.27
C GLY A 154 6.45 17.26 24.73
N TYR A 155 5.86 16.50 23.82
CA TYR A 155 5.11 15.30 24.19
C TYR A 155 6.01 14.31 24.93
N ILE A 156 5.65 14.04 26.15
CA ILE A 156 6.30 13.00 26.95
C ILE A 156 5.57 11.69 26.62
N ALA A 157 6.23 10.82 25.88
CA ALA A 157 5.80 9.44 25.70
C ALA A 157 5.98 8.70 27.02
N ASP A 158 5.22 9.16 28.01
CA ASP A 158 5.31 8.62 29.34
C ASP A 158 5.04 7.12 29.29
N GLN A 159 5.12 6.47 30.35
CA GLN A 159 4.53 5.19 30.75
C GLN A 159 3.84 4.36 29.64
N ASN A 160 3.93 4.81 28.42
CA ASN A 160 3.22 4.22 27.30
C ASN A 160 4.08 3.12 26.72
N HIS A 161 3.56 1.91 26.70
CA HIS A 161 4.17 0.76 26.04
C HIS A 161 4.48 0.99 24.56
N HIS A 162 3.96 2.07 23.98
CA HIS A 162 4.14 2.47 22.59
C HIS A 162 5.31 3.42 22.34
N HIS A 163 6.08 3.77 23.36
CA HIS A 163 7.26 4.62 23.22
C HIS A 163 8.22 4.11 22.13
N HIS A 164 8.40 2.81 22.02
CA HIS A 164 9.25 2.19 21.01
C HIS A 164 8.71 2.37 19.59
N LEU A 165 7.41 2.27 19.41
CA LEU A 165 6.77 2.47 18.10
C LEU A 165 6.87 3.94 17.65
N SER A 166 6.68 4.88 18.55
CA SER A 166 6.82 6.31 18.24
C SER A 166 8.27 6.69 17.95
N ALA A 167 9.26 6.08 18.59
CA ALA A 167 10.66 6.29 18.29
C ALA A 167 11.04 5.78 16.89
N LEU A 168 10.47 4.66 16.45
CA LEU A 168 10.66 4.11 15.10
C LEU A 168 9.99 4.96 14.01
N SER A 169 8.93 5.66 14.36
CA SER A 169 8.17 6.50 13.41
C SER A 169 8.64 7.95 13.33
N ASN A 170 9.79 8.31 13.91
CA ASN A 170 10.25 9.69 13.99
C ASN A 170 9.16 10.66 14.50
N ASN A 171 8.41 10.23 15.53
CA ASN A 171 7.25 10.94 16.07
C ASN A 171 6.06 11.06 15.09
N SER A 172 6.02 10.27 14.03
CA SER A 172 4.89 10.18 13.11
C SER A 172 4.17 8.84 13.27
N ASP A 173 2.86 8.87 13.32
CA ASP A 173 2.03 7.66 13.36
C ASP A 173 2.02 6.89 12.03
N TRP A 174 2.55 7.51 10.95
CA TRP A 174 2.43 7.03 9.57
C TRP A 174 3.77 6.94 8.87
N ILE A 175 4.45 5.82 8.99
CA ILE A 175 5.71 5.60 8.28
C ILE A 175 5.55 4.87 6.95
N PHE A 176 4.44 4.16 6.73
CA PHE A 176 4.23 3.33 5.53
C PHE A 176 5.48 2.52 5.18
N LEU A 177 5.89 1.66 6.13
CA LEU A 177 7.20 1.01 6.22
C LEU A 177 7.65 0.32 4.92
N TYR A 178 6.73 -0.27 4.17
CA TYR A 178 7.05 -0.95 2.91
C TYR A 178 6.58 -0.16 1.69
N GLU A 179 5.47 0.56 1.82
CA GLU A 179 4.81 1.25 0.72
C GLU A 179 5.64 2.43 0.21
N MET A 180 6.16 3.27 1.11
CA MET A 180 6.98 4.42 0.73
C MET A 180 8.30 3.98 0.06
N PRO A 181 9.11 3.09 0.64
CA PRO A 181 10.31 2.59 -0.02
C PRO A 181 10.01 1.86 -1.35
N MET A 182 8.84 1.20 -1.46
CA MET A 182 8.43 0.56 -2.71
C MET A 182 8.10 1.59 -3.80
N VAL A 183 7.38 2.66 -3.47
CA VAL A 183 7.12 3.78 -4.39
C VAL A 183 8.43 4.37 -4.89
N GLU A 184 9.36 4.66 -4.00
CA GLU A 184 10.68 5.22 -4.36
C GLU A 184 11.48 4.25 -5.25
N LYS A 185 11.44 2.96 -4.95
CA LYS A 185 12.08 1.92 -5.77
C LYS A 185 11.50 1.88 -7.18
N VAL A 186 10.16 1.90 -7.29
CA VAL A 186 9.47 1.90 -8.58
C VAL A 186 9.74 3.19 -9.36
N GLU A 187 9.74 4.34 -8.71
CA GLU A 187 10.00 5.62 -9.39
C GLU A 187 11.44 5.72 -9.92
N ARG A 188 12.44 5.18 -9.22
CA ARG A 188 13.81 5.07 -9.74
C ARG A 188 13.85 4.15 -10.95
N TRP A 189 13.27 2.96 -10.86
CA TRP A 189 13.19 2.01 -11.95
C TRP A 189 12.48 2.59 -13.18
N LEU A 190 11.38 3.35 -13.02
CA LEU A 190 10.68 4.02 -14.12
C LEU A 190 11.55 5.07 -14.85
N LYS A 191 12.51 5.69 -14.16
CA LYS A 191 13.46 6.61 -14.80
C LYS A 191 14.44 5.84 -15.68
N GLU A 192 14.98 4.74 -15.18
CA GLU A 192 15.89 3.86 -15.91
C GLU A 192 15.26 3.29 -17.19
N GLN A 193 13.93 3.01 -17.19
CA GLN A 193 13.21 2.53 -18.38
C GLN A 193 13.02 3.60 -19.47
N LYS A 194 13.26 4.86 -19.20
CA LYS A 194 13.16 5.94 -20.18
C LYS A 194 14.48 6.23 -20.88
N ASP A 195 15.57 5.87 -20.24
CA ASP A 195 16.92 6.16 -20.72
C ASP A 195 17.47 5.00 -21.59
N ASN A 196 16.72 3.90 -21.69
CA ASN A 196 16.96 2.74 -22.56
C ASN A 196 15.99 2.70 -23.74
#